data_10ece5de1dcfbd40a9ecf38d822c1fe9
#
_entry.id   10ece5de1dcfbd40a9ecf38d822c1fe9
#
_cell.length_a   1.000
_cell.length_b   1.000
_cell.length_c   1.000
_cell.angle_alpha   90.00
_cell.angle_beta   90.00
_cell.angle_gamma   90.00
#
_symmetry.space_group_name_H-M   'P 1'
#
loop_
_entity.id
_entity.type
_entity.pdbx_description
1 polymer ?
#
loop_
_entity_poly.entity_id
_entity_poly.type
_entity_poly.pdbx_seq_one_letter_code
_entity_poly.pdbx_strand_id
1 'polypeptide(L)'
;MRSLTVFTLLFLLYSLPVMASEAPCPELKGDFIPGGLVWGRVEPGSQLRFVKIDVPVLSDGSFVLGLGRDAATQVDLVINERQTCTFELATREYRISRVEGVPQRTVTPPEAQLVRIRKERQLVRAAKARRIENEGHLKAVLSGLSWPATGRISGVYGSQRFYNGTPGNPHYGVDVARPTGTPVHAPGPGVVTLAEPDLFYSGGTIILDHGYGLSSSFLHMSQIDVRVGDVLETGDIMGAIGATGRATGPHLDWRMSWFNQRVDPQLLVPPMP
;
A
#
# COMPACT_ATOMS: atom_id res chain seq x y z
N MET A 1 -57.75 -7.55 -70.86
CA MET A 1 -56.49 -7.09 -70.29
C MET A 1 -56.69 -6.99 -68.78
N ARG A 2 -56.16 -7.95 -67.98
CA ARG A 2 -56.25 -7.94 -66.55
C ARG A 2 -54.89 -7.50 -65.94
N SER A 3 -54.91 -6.36 -65.29
CA SER A 3 -53.71 -5.78 -64.64
C SER A 3 -53.46 -6.54 -63.33
N LEU A 4 -52.28 -7.12 -63.19
CA LEU A 4 -51.83 -7.81 -61.99
C LEU A 4 -51.02 -6.84 -61.13
N THR A 5 -51.58 -6.39 -59.99
CA THR A 5 -50.92 -5.50 -59.05
C THR A 5 -50.08 -6.37 -58.05
N VAL A 6 -48.74 -6.28 -58.12
CA VAL A 6 -47.82 -6.94 -57.21
C VAL A 6 -47.66 -6.07 -55.96
N PHE A 7 -48.11 -6.58 -54.80
CA PHE A 7 -47.86 -5.96 -53.50
C PHE A 7 -46.50 -6.44 -52.96
N THR A 8 -45.53 -5.55 -52.96
CA THR A 8 -44.23 -5.84 -52.32
C THR A 8 -44.31 -5.58 -50.83
N LEU A 9 -44.27 -6.63 -50.05
CA LEU A 9 -44.28 -6.58 -48.58
C LEU A 9 -42.85 -6.27 -48.11
N LEU A 10 -42.63 -5.05 -47.59
CA LEU A 10 -41.34 -4.62 -47.03
C LEU A 10 -41.25 -5.11 -45.56
N PHE A 11 -40.46 -6.16 -45.28
CA PHE A 11 -40.17 -6.62 -43.94
C PHE A 11 -39.14 -5.68 -43.30
N LEU A 12 -39.56 -4.80 -42.38
CA LEU A 12 -38.69 -4.06 -41.49
C LEU A 12 -38.12 -5.02 -40.43
N LEU A 13 -36.86 -5.41 -40.58
CA LEU A 13 -36.11 -6.11 -39.53
C LEU A 13 -35.80 -5.10 -38.42
N TYR A 14 -36.59 -5.11 -37.34
CA TYR A 14 -36.22 -4.46 -36.10
C TYR A 14 -35.12 -5.26 -35.41
N SER A 15 -33.88 -4.78 -35.52
CA SER A 15 -32.79 -5.27 -34.67
C SER A 15 -33.03 -4.77 -33.24
N LEU A 16 -33.49 -5.63 -32.37
CA LEU A 16 -33.51 -5.38 -30.93
C LEU A 16 -32.08 -5.16 -30.46
N PRO A 17 -31.76 -4.08 -29.67
CA PRO A 17 -30.46 -3.96 -29.05
C PRO A 17 -30.28 -5.13 -28.12
N VAL A 18 -29.25 -5.93 -28.36
CA VAL A 18 -28.77 -6.93 -27.38
C VAL A 18 -28.25 -6.10 -26.20
N MET A 19 -29.00 -6.07 -25.13
CA MET A 19 -28.52 -5.56 -23.83
C MET A 19 -27.36 -6.47 -23.44
N ALA A 20 -26.12 -6.02 -23.61
CA ALA A 20 -24.96 -6.71 -23.08
C ALA A 20 -25.15 -6.78 -21.55
N SER A 21 -25.30 -7.99 -21.04
CA SER A 21 -25.31 -8.22 -19.59
C SER A 21 -24.00 -7.70 -19.04
N GLU A 22 -24.05 -6.80 -18.07
CA GLU A 22 -22.83 -6.37 -17.35
C GLU A 22 -22.16 -7.61 -16.77
N ALA A 23 -20.85 -7.71 -16.97
CA ALA A 23 -20.08 -8.79 -16.35
C ALA A 23 -20.24 -8.71 -14.82
N PRO A 24 -20.24 -9.84 -14.09
CA PRO A 24 -20.31 -9.81 -12.65
C PRO A 24 -19.09 -9.08 -12.07
N CYS A 25 -19.26 -8.45 -10.89
CA CYS A 25 -18.14 -7.84 -10.17
C CYS A 25 -17.06 -8.88 -9.87
N PRO A 26 -15.77 -8.50 -9.92
CA PRO A 26 -14.68 -9.42 -9.66
C PRO A 26 -14.74 -9.95 -8.22
N GLU A 27 -14.45 -11.22 -8.05
CA GLU A 27 -14.19 -11.78 -6.73
C GLU A 27 -12.84 -11.26 -6.24
N LEU A 28 -12.83 -10.68 -5.03
CA LEU A 28 -11.63 -10.19 -4.39
C LEU A 28 -11.20 -11.12 -3.25
N LYS A 29 -9.89 -11.24 -3.06
CA LYS A 29 -9.23 -11.96 -1.96
C LYS A 29 -8.48 -10.98 -1.08
N GLY A 30 -8.14 -11.39 0.15
CA GLY A 30 -7.40 -10.58 1.11
C GLY A 30 -8.26 -10.09 2.26
N ASP A 31 -7.75 -9.11 3.02
CA ASP A 31 -8.41 -8.62 4.24
C ASP A 31 -9.26 -7.39 3.95
N PHE A 32 -10.58 -7.56 3.98
CA PHE A 32 -11.58 -6.50 3.78
C PHE A 32 -11.79 -5.67 5.05
N ILE A 33 -10.72 -5.05 5.52
CA ILE A 33 -10.72 -4.16 6.69
C ILE A 33 -9.87 -2.92 6.41
N PRO A 34 -10.05 -1.79 7.11
CA PRO A 34 -9.14 -0.66 7.02
C PRO A 34 -7.69 -1.07 7.33
N GLY A 35 -6.77 -0.75 6.43
CA GLY A 35 -5.38 -1.22 6.45
C GLY A 35 -5.12 -2.49 5.65
N GLY A 36 -6.15 -3.13 5.12
CA GLY A 36 -6.00 -4.36 4.34
C GLY A 36 -5.44 -4.14 2.94
N LEU A 37 -4.95 -5.21 2.35
CA LEU A 37 -4.61 -5.34 0.94
C LEU A 37 -5.53 -6.39 0.35
N VAL A 38 -6.22 -6.05 -0.76
CA VAL A 38 -7.10 -6.96 -1.46
C VAL A 38 -6.70 -7.06 -2.93
N TRP A 39 -6.94 -8.20 -3.56
CA TRP A 39 -6.58 -8.41 -4.95
C TRP A 39 -7.62 -9.28 -5.65
N GLY A 40 -7.72 -9.12 -6.95
CA GLY A 40 -8.65 -9.86 -7.78
C GLY A 40 -8.19 -9.94 -9.22
N ARG A 41 -9.11 -10.33 -10.09
CA ARG A 41 -8.85 -10.43 -11.52
C ARG A 41 -10.05 -9.88 -12.31
N VAL A 42 -9.73 -9.18 -13.38
CA VAL A 42 -10.66 -8.71 -14.41
C VAL A 42 -10.20 -9.19 -15.78
N GLU A 43 -10.96 -8.92 -16.82
CA GLU A 43 -10.50 -9.14 -18.20
C GLU A 43 -9.21 -8.32 -18.45
N PRO A 44 -8.17 -8.93 -19.04
CA PRO A 44 -6.95 -8.21 -19.40
C PRO A 44 -7.23 -6.97 -20.26
N GLY A 45 -6.56 -5.86 -19.93
CA GLY A 45 -6.77 -4.57 -20.61
C GLY A 45 -7.94 -3.75 -20.07
N SER A 46 -8.67 -4.24 -19.04
CA SER A 46 -9.67 -3.43 -18.33
C SER A 46 -9.05 -2.20 -17.69
N GLN A 47 -9.78 -1.09 -17.71
CA GLN A 47 -9.44 0.13 -16.98
C GLN A 47 -10.12 0.11 -15.62
N LEU A 48 -9.32 0.23 -14.56
CA LEU A 48 -9.82 0.21 -13.19
C LEU A 48 -9.53 1.54 -12.49
N ARG A 49 -10.50 2.03 -11.72
CA ARG A 49 -10.33 3.21 -10.85
C ARG A 49 -10.81 2.91 -9.44
N PHE A 50 -9.96 3.21 -8.46
CA PHE A 50 -10.24 3.02 -7.04
C PHE A 50 -9.71 4.22 -6.25
N VAL A 51 -10.56 4.85 -5.41
CA VAL A 51 -10.18 6.00 -4.56
C VAL A 51 -9.36 7.06 -5.33
N LYS A 52 -9.78 7.41 -6.55
CA LYS A 52 -9.09 8.35 -7.47
C LYS A 52 -7.71 7.87 -7.97
N ILE A 53 -7.42 6.59 -7.85
CA ILE A 53 -6.21 5.95 -8.37
C ILE A 53 -6.61 5.15 -9.60
N ASP A 54 -5.91 5.35 -10.71
CA ASP A 54 -5.98 4.46 -11.86
C ASP A 54 -5.18 3.22 -11.50
N VAL A 55 -5.91 2.09 -11.35
CA VAL A 55 -5.35 0.84 -10.85
C VAL A 55 -4.67 0.09 -11.98
N PRO A 56 -3.37 -0.21 -11.88
CA PRO A 56 -2.70 -1.02 -12.87
C PRO A 56 -3.26 -2.44 -12.91
N VAL A 57 -3.54 -2.93 -14.11
CA VAL A 57 -3.97 -4.31 -14.37
C VAL A 57 -2.82 -5.05 -15.03
N LEU A 58 -2.46 -6.22 -14.48
CA LEU A 58 -1.40 -7.07 -15.00
C LEU A 58 -1.80 -7.74 -16.32
N SER A 59 -0.83 -8.33 -17.00
CA SER A 59 -1.06 -9.00 -18.29
C SER A 59 -2.09 -10.14 -18.24
N ASP A 60 -2.27 -10.76 -17.07
CA ASP A 60 -3.25 -11.82 -16.83
C ASP A 60 -4.59 -11.31 -16.23
N GLY A 61 -4.78 -9.98 -16.17
CA GLY A 61 -5.97 -9.36 -15.59
C GLY A 61 -5.92 -9.17 -14.08
N SER A 62 -4.88 -9.64 -13.39
CA SER A 62 -4.74 -9.47 -11.95
C SER A 62 -4.53 -8.01 -11.56
N PHE A 63 -5.02 -7.60 -10.40
CA PHE A 63 -4.82 -6.27 -9.82
C PHE A 63 -4.82 -6.32 -8.30
N VAL A 64 -4.36 -5.25 -7.67
CA VAL A 64 -4.30 -5.10 -6.21
C VAL A 64 -4.86 -3.74 -5.79
N LEU A 65 -5.52 -3.69 -4.62
CA LEU A 65 -6.05 -2.48 -4.01
C LEU A 65 -5.60 -2.39 -2.56
N GLY A 66 -5.10 -1.23 -2.16
CA GLY A 66 -4.79 -0.94 -0.76
C GLY A 66 -5.95 -0.21 -0.07
N LEU A 67 -6.43 -0.76 1.02
CA LEU A 67 -7.47 -0.16 1.86
C LEU A 67 -6.77 0.68 2.94
N GLY A 68 -6.82 2.00 2.82
CA GLY A 68 -6.16 2.89 3.79
C GLY A 68 -6.72 2.73 5.21
N ARG A 69 -5.97 3.24 6.22
CA ARG A 69 -6.35 3.17 7.65
C ARG A 69 -7.77 3.69 7.92
N ASP A 70 -8.13 4.75 7.24
CA ASP A 70 -9.41 5.45 7.44
C ASP A 70 -10.35 5.20 6.25
N ALA A 71 -10.24 4.02 5.61
CA ALA A 71 -11.13 3.61 4.53
C ALA A 71 -12.58 3.56 5.03
N ALA A 72 -13.51 4.00 4.19
CA ALA A 72 -14.95 3.91 4.50
C ALA A 72 -15.40 2.44 4.59
N THR A 73 -16.53 2.21 5.25
CA THR A 73 -17.13 0.88 5.36
C THR A 73 -17.60 0.32 4.02
N GLN A 74 -17.76 1.18 3.02
CA GLN A 74 -18.05 0.80 1.63
C GLN A 74 -17.02 1.46 0.72
N VAL A 75 -16.51 0.71 -0.25
CA VAL A 75 -15.55 1.18 -1.24
C VAL A 75 -15.98 0.75 -2.64
N ASP A 76 -15.77 1.64 -3.61
CA ASP A 76 -16.17 1.44 -4.99
C ASP A 76 -14.95 1.19 -5.88
N LEU A 77 -15.04 0.13 -6.68
CA LEU A 77 -14.17 -0.14 -7.81
C LEU A 77 -14.93 0.15 -9.11
N VAL A 78 -14.47 1.12 -9.87
CA VAL A 78 -15.05 1.45 -11.19
C VAL A 78 -14.29 0.71 -12.26
N ILE A 79 -15.01 -0.01 -13.13
CA ILE A 79 -14.48 -0.82 -14.21
C ILE A 79 -14.92 -0.23 -15.55
N ASN A 80 -13.96 0.08 -16.44
CA ASN A 80 -14.16 0.59 -17.78
C ASN A 80 -15.08 1.83 -17.84
N GLU A 81 -15.08 2.66 -16.77
CA GLU A 81 -15.92 3.86 -16.59
C GLU A 81 -17.43 3.62 -16.69
N ARG A 82 -17.87 2.38 -16.64
CA ARG A 82 -19.28 1.98 -16.83
C ARG A 82 -19.86 1.22 -15.65
N GLN A 83 -19.12 0.27 -15.10
CA GLN A 83 -19.57 -0.58 -14.00
C GLN A 83 -18.96 -0.12 -12.69
N THR A 84 -19.78 0.00 -11.65
CA THR A 84 -19.32 0.25 -10.28
C THR A 84 -19.59 -0.99 -9.43
N CYS A 85 -18.54 -1.53 -8.83
CA CYS A 85 -18.61 -2.64 -7.90
C CYS A 85 -18.34 -2.13 -6.50
N THR A 86 -19.32 -2.20 -5.62
CA THR A 86 -19.22 -1.77 -4.22
C THR A 86 -18.90 -2.96 -3.34
N PHE A 87 -17.88 -2.81 -2.49
CA PHE A 87 -17.45 -3.82 -1.52
C PHE A 87 -17.60 -3.28 -0.10
N GLU A 88 -18.07 -4.13 0.81
CA GLU A 88 -18.19 -3.79 2.22
C GLU A 88 -16.95 -4.20 3.00
N LEU A 89 -16.47 -3.29 3.86
CA LEU A 89 -15.36 -3.51 4.77
C LEU A 89 -15.89 -3.76 6.18
N ALA A 90 -15.31 -4.74 6.86
CA ALA A 90 -15.50 -4.89 8.28
C ALA A 90 -14.88 -3.70 9.04
N THR A 91 -15.45 -3.37 10.18
CA THR A 91 -14.94 -2.30 11.05
C THR A 91 -13.62 -2.71 11.69
N ARG A 92 -12.72 -1.75 11.90
CA ARG A 92 -11.46 -1.96 12.62
C ARG A 92 -11.28 -0.90 13.68
N GLU A 93 -11.04 -1.35 14.91
CA GLU A 93 -10.71 -0.47 16.02
C GLU A 93 -9.19 -0.32 16.16
N TYR A 94 -8.76 0.90 16.50
CA TYR A 94 -7.35 1.22 16.70
C TYR A 94 -7.09 1.63 18.16
N ARG A 95 -5.91 1.27 18.67
CA ARG A 95 -5.48 1.71 20.00
C ARG A 95 -5.24 3.23 19.98
N ILE A 96 -6.06 3.97 20.72
CA ILE A 96 -5.94 5.41 20.91
C ILE A 96 -5.43 5.67 22.32
N SER A 97 -4.33 6.44 22.44
CA SER A 97 -3.76 6.88 23.71
C SER A 97 -3.85 8.40 23.81
N ARG A 98 -4.27 8.90 24.98
CA ARG A 98 -4.32 10.34 25.27
C ARG A 98 -3.26 10.69 26.30
N VAL A 99 -2.42 11.67 25.99
CA VAL A 99 -1.32 12.11 26.83
C VAL A 99 -1.49 13.60 27.07
N GLU A 100 -1.71 13.97 28.31
CA GLU A 100 -1.88 15.37 28.74
C GLU A 100 -0.59 15.92 29.36
N GLY A 101 -0.47 17.24 29.45
CA GLY A 101 0.67 17.92 30.07
C GLY A 101 1.95 17.90 29.23
N VAL A 102 1.87 17.61 27.93
CA VAL A 102 3.04 17.64 27.03
C VAL A 102 3.38 19.09 26.67
N PRO A 103 4.63 19.56 26.91
CA PRO A 103 5.03 20.90 26.50
C PRO A 103 4.89 21.09 24.97
N GLN A 104 4.18 22.12 24.54
CA GLN A 104 3.90 22.40 23.12
C GLN A 104 5.17 22.42 22.24
N ARG A 105 6.29 22.94 22.77
CA ARG A 105 7.58 23.00 22.06
C ARG A 105 8.17 21.65 21.66
N THR A 106 7.74 20.54 22.28
CA THR A 106 8.25 19.20 21.99
C THR A 106 7.48 18.51 20.86
N VAL A 107 6.34 19.08 20.44
CA VAL A 107 5.48 18.53 19.40
C VAL A 107 5.86 19.07 18.01
N THR A 108 6.43 20.28 17.95
CA THR A 108 6.78 20.98 16.70
C THR A 108 8.30 20.91 16.45
N PRO A 109 8.75 20.54 15.23
CA PRO A 109 10.19 20.55 14.91
C PRO A 109 10.75 21.97 14.93
N PRO A 110 12.04 22.16 15.31
CA PRO A 110 12.70 23.46 15.21
C PRO A 110 12.62 24.03 13.80
N GLU A 111 12.43 25.34 13.65
CA GLU A 111 12.32 26.01 12.36
C GLU A 111 13.55 25.73 11.46
N ALA A 112 14.74 25.70 12.04
CA ALA A 112 15.99 25.39 11.33
C ALA A 112 15.98 24.01 10.63
N GLN A 113 15.15 23.08 11.09
CA GLN A 113 15.03 21.73 10.49
C GLN A 113 13.95 21.63 9.41
N LEU A 114 13.09 22.64 9.26
CA LEU A 114 11.97 22.59 8.33
C LEU A 114 12.43 22.47 6.86
N VAL A 115 13.56 23.08 6.50
CA VAL A 115 14.11 22.98 5.14
C VAL A 115 14.58 21.56 4.87
N ARG A 116 15.34 20.96 5.80
CA ARG A 116 15.79 19.57 5.73
C ARG A 116 14.59 18.62 5.60
N ILE A 117 13.62 18.75 6.48
CA ILE A 117 12.40 17.91 6.49
C ILE A 117 11.63 18.00 5.16
N ARG A 118 11.52 19.20 4.57
CA ARG A 118 10.85 19.37 3.27
C ARG A 118 11.61 18.66 2.15
N LYS A 119 12.94 18.80 2.10
CA LYS A 119 13.79 18.12 1.11
C LYS A 119 13.68 16.61 1.25
N GLU A 120 13.76 16.07 2.45
CA GLU A 120 13.65 14.63 2.72
C GLU A 120 12.28 14.06 2.35
N ARG A 121 11.20 14.82 2.62
CA ARG A 121 9.85 14.44 2.17
C ARG A 121 9.75 14.37 0.64
N GLN A 122 10.46 15.24 -0.08
CA GLN A 122 10.51 15.18 -1.55
C GLN A 122 11.26 13.94 -2.02
N LEU A 123 12.39 13.58 -1.40
CA LEU A 123 13.14 12.35 -1.70
C LEU A 123 12.27 11.10 -1.52
N VAL A 124 11.63 10.97 -0.36
CA VAL A 124 10.73 9.83 -0.07
C VAL A 124 9.55 9.80 -1.05
N ARG A 125 8.97 10.96 -1.39
CA ARG A 125 7.88 11.04 -2.37
C ARG A 125 8.35 10.63 -3.76
N ALA A 126 9.52 11.09 -4.20
CA ALA A 126 10.10 10.73 -5.49
C ALA A 126 10.42 9.22 -5.57
N ALA A 127 10.97 8.63 -4.50
CA ALA A 127 11.22 7.20 -4.43
C ALA A 127 9.94 6.38 -4.57
N LYS A 128 8.86 6.77 -3.87
CA LYS A 128 7.55 6.11 -3.95
C LYS A 128 6.78 6.39 -5.25
N ALA A 129 7.14 7.43 -5.98
CA ALA A 129 6.56 7.74 -7.28
C ALA A 129 7.18 6.93 -8.43
N ARG A 130 8.33 6.28 -8.20
CA ARG A 130 8.87 5.32 -9.16
C ARG A 130 7.86 4.19 -9.34
N ARG A 131 7.62 3.83 -10.57
CA ARG A 131 6.69 2.75 -10.94
C ARG A 131 7.51 1.60 -11.48
N ILE A 132 7.77 0.60 -10.64
CA ILE A 132 8.39 -0.63 -11.10
C ILE A 132 7.27 -1.54 -11.61
N GLU A 133 7.30 -1.86 -12.90
CA GLU A 133 6.33 -2.76 -13.53
C GLU A 133 6.93 -4.16 -13.61
N ASN A 134 6.99 -4.85 -12.46
CA ASN A 134 7.44 -6.23 -12.38
C ASN A 134 6.32 -7.11 -11.83
N GLU A 135 5.64 -7.83 -12.72
CA GLU A 135 4.54 -8.74 -12.36
C GLU A 135 5.01 -9.86 -11.44
N GLY A 136 6.23 -10.38 -11.64
CA GLY A 136 6.79 -11.44 -10.81
C GLY A 136 6.92 -11.02 -9.36
N HIS A 137 7.43 -9.81 -9.10
CA HIS A 137 7.56 -9.28 -7.74
C HIS A 137 6.18 -9.13 -7.07
N LEU A 138 5.22 -8.49 -7.74
CA LEU A 138 3.88 -8.33 -7.18
C LEU A 138 3.22 -9.68 -6.90
N LYS A 139 3.25 -10.63 -7.83
CA LYS A 139 2.67 -11.97 -7.66
C LYS A 139 3.30 -12.74 -6.49
N ALA A 140 4.62 -12.61 -6.32
CA ALA A 140 5.32 -13.22 -5.18
C ALA A 140 4.85 -12.61 -3.85
N VAL A 141 4.72 -11.28 -3.76
CA VAL A 141 4.19 -10.61 -2.56
C VAL A 141 2.76 -11.02 -2.24
N LEU A 142 1.89 -11.13 -3.25
CA LEU A 142 0.50 -11.58 -3.06
C LEU A 142 0.39 -13.06 -2.65
N SER A 143 1.44 -13.84 -2.85
CA SER A 143 1.53 -15.23 -2.35
C SER A 143 1.93 -15.31 -0.88
N GLY A 144 2.35 -14.20 -0.27
CA GLY A 144 2.72 -14.05 1.13
C GLY A 144 4.10 -13.43 1.32
N LEU A 145 4.24 -12.67 2.40
CA LEU A 145 5.50 -12.05 2.81
C LEU A 145 6.12 -12.81 3.99
N SER A 146 7.41 -12.63 4.17
CA SER A 146 8.14 -13.05 5.36
C SER A 146 8.36 -11.88 6.32
N TRP A 147 8.52 -12.14 7.61
CA TRP A 147 8.92 -11.11 8.56
C TRP A 147 10.33 -10.59 8.23
N PRO A 148 10.54 -9.27 8.10
CA PRO A 148 11.89 -8.72 7.86
C PRO A 148 12.81 -8.87 9.05
N ALA A 149 12.26 -8.99 10.24
CA ALA A 149 12.92 -9.40 11.46
C ALA A 149 11.90 -10.01 12.42
N THR A 150 12.30 -10.97 13.25
CA THR A 150 11.43 -11.58 14.24
C THR A 150 11.74 -11.05 15.63
N GLY A 151 10.70 -10.83 16.45
CA GLY A 151 10.87 -10.30 17.81
C GLY A 151 9.57 -9.81 18.42
N ARG A 152 9.66 -9.14 19.56
CA ARG A 152 8.49 -8.60 20.26
C ARG A 152 7.87 -7.44 19.46
N ILE A 153 6.59 -7.53 19.12
CA ILE A 153 5.84 -6.41 18.56
C ILE A 153 5.68 -5.33 19.63
N SER A 154 6.21 -4.14 19.38
CA SER A 154 6.19 -3.00 20.30
C SER A 154 5.30 -1.85 19.82
N GLY A 155 4.98 -1.79 18.53
CA GLY A 155 4.03 -0.87 17.92
C GLY A 155 3.19 -1.58 16.89
N VAL A 156 1.90 -1.25 16.81
CA VAL A 156 0.96 -1.85 15.87
C VAL A 156 0.39 -0.80 14.93
N TYR A 157 0.07 -1.22 13.72
CA TYR A 157 -0.54 -0.38 12.69
C TYR A 157 -1.82 0.31 13.22
N GLY A 158 -2.02 1.55 12.82
CA GLY A 158 -3.21 2.34 13.10
C GLY A 158 -3.27 2.95 14.51
N SER A 159 -2.39 2.53 15.45
CA SER A 159 -2.34 3.14 16.78
C SER A 159 -2.03 4.63 16.70
N GLN A 160 -2.67 5.44 17.57
CA GLN A 160 -2.55 6.90 17.51
C GLN A 160 -2.48 7.50 18.92
N ARG A 161 -1.64 8.54 19.08
CA ARG A 161 -1.56 9.32 20.31
C ARG A 161 -2.15 10.71 20.10
N PHE A 162 -2.94 11.14 21.08
CA PHE A 162 -3.39 12.50 21.18
C PHE A 162 -2.55 13.20 22.26
N TYR A 163 -2.03 14.38 21.95
CA TYR A 163 -1.23 15.18 22.86
C TYR A 163 -2.00 16.46 23.19
N ASN A 164 -2.37 16.65 24.46
CA ASN A 164 -3.20 17.78 24.90
C ASN A 164 -4.44 17.95 24.02
N GLY A 165 -5.15 16.87 23.74
CA GLY A 165 -6.33 16.84 22.86
C GLY A 165 -6.04 16.92 21.35
N THR A 166 -4.82 17.23 20.92
CA THR A 166 -4.45 17.32 19.51
C THR A 166 -4.00 15.96 18.98
N PRO A 167 -4.56 15.44 17.85
CA PRO A 167 -4.15 14.18 17.29
C PRO A 167 -2.73 14.25 16.71
N GLY A 168 -1.86 13.35 17.15
CA GLY A 168 -0.61 13.03 16.46
C GLY A 168 -0.88 12.21 15.20
N ASN A 169 0.14 12.00 14.37
CA ASN A 169 0.00 11.10 13.23
C ASN A 169 -0.18 9.65 13.71
N PRO A 170 -1.08 8.88 13.09
CA PRO A 170 -1.16 7.45 13.32
C PRO A 170 0.16 6.75 13.01
N HIS A 171 0.41 5.64 13.68
CA HIS A 171 1.48 4.73 13.34
C HIS A 171 1.05 3.90 12.11
N TYR A 172 1.79 4.02 11.01
CA TYR A 172 1.44 3.39 9.74
C TYR A 172 2.29 2.16 9.44
N GLY A 173 2.69 1.41 10.48
CA GLY A 173 3.51 0.23 10.35
C GLY A 173 3.43 -0.67 11.57
N VAL A 174 4.34 -1.61 11.63
CA VAL A 174 4.57 -2.50 12.76
C VAL A 174 6.00 -2.31 13.27
N ASP A 175 6.15 -2.16 14.58
CA ASP A 175 7.46 -2.06 15.24
C ASP A 175 7.87 -3.41 15.81
N VAL A 176 9.04 -3.88 15.39
CA VAL A 176 9.67 -5.11 15.92
C VAL A 176 10.86 -4.72 16.79
N ALA A 177 10.74 -4.87 18.10
CA ALA A 177 11.80 -4.54 19.05
C ALA A 177 12.87 -5.64 19.08
N ARG A 178 14.11 -5.26 18.74
CA ARG A 178 15.31 -6.11 18.73
C ARG A 178 16.55 -5.24 19.01
N PRO A 179 17.65 -5.80 19.48
CA PRO A 179 18.90 -5.07 19.67
C PRO A 179 19.40 -4.44 18.37
N THR A 180 20.09 -3.29 18.51
CA THR A 180 20.84 -2.68 17.41
C THR A 180 21.81 -3.70 16.81
N GLY A 181 21.93 -3.72 15.49
CA GLY A 181 22.77 -4.67 14.76
C GLY A 181 22.05 -5.97 14.35
N THR A 182 20.80 -6.18 14.78
CA THR A 182 20.00 -7.34 14.30
C THR A 182 19.76 -7.21 12.81
N PRO A 183 20.02 -8.25 11.99
CA PRO A 183 19.80 -8.20 10.54
C PRO A 183 18.34 -7.90 10.17
N VAL A 184 18.16 -7.14 9.11
CA VAL A 184 16.87 -6.85 8.47
C VAL A 184 16.87 -7.46 7.08
N HIS A 185 15.89 -8.31 6.81
CA HIS A 185 15.76 -9.05 5.56
C HIS A 185 14.64 -8.46 4.68
N ALA A 186 14.75 -8.62 3.36
CA ALA A 186 13.69 -8.31 2.42
C ALA A 186 12.49 -9.24 2.68
N PRO A 187 11.28 -8.71 2.96
CA PRO A 187 10.11 -9.54 3.24
C PRO A 187 9.55 -10.23 2.00
N GLY A 188 9.87 -9.72 0.85
CA GLY A 188 9.50 -10.19 -0.48
C GLY A 188 10.39 -9.57 -1.53
N PRO A 189 10.34 -10.02 -2.79
CA PRO A 189 11.18 -9.48 -3.85
C PRO A 189 10.81 -8.04 -4.17
N GLY A 190 11.79 -7.28 -4.68
CA GLY A 190 11.58 -5.88 -5.06
C GLY A 190 12.83 -5.18 -5.54
N VAL A 191 12.66 -3.90 -5.86
CA VAL A 191 13.76 -3.01 -6.26
C VAL A 191 13.92 -1.91 -5.21
N VAL A 192 15.14 -1.67 -4.76
CA VAL A 192 15.43 -0.59 -3.81
C VAL A 192 15.27 0.76 -4.51
N THR A 193 14.35 1.59 -4.04
CA THR A 193 14.09 2.93 -4.59
C THR A 193 14.57 4.05 -3.70
N LEU A 194 14.86 3.78 -2.43
CA LEU A 194 15.53 4.68 -1.49
C LEU A 194 16.46 3.88 -0.58
N ALA A 195 17.66 4.43 -0.32
CA ALA A 195 18.63 3.95 0.65
C ALA A 195 19.34 5.16 1.26
N GLU A 196 18.78 5.72 2.36
CA GLU A 196 19.25 6.96 3.00
C GLU A 196 19.68 6.68 4.44
N PRO A 197 20.92 7.01 4.83
CA PRO A 197 21.44 6.65 6.14
C PRO A 197 20.89 7.50 7.28
N ASP A 198 20.44 8.74 7.01
CA ASP A 198 20.09 9.70 8.06
C ASP A 198 18.99 10.67 7.62
N LEU A 199 17.74 10.22 7.65
CA LEU A 199 16.58 11.11 7.53
C LEU A 199 16.15 11.61 8.92
N PHE A 200 15.75 12.87 9.02
CA PHE A 200 15.43 13.55 10.29
C PHE A 200 14.48 12.79 11.20
N TYR A 201 13.39 12.27 10.65
CA TYR A 201 12.40 11.52 11.44
C TYR A 201 12.65 10.02 11.44
N SER A 202 12.98 9.46 10.31
CA SER A 202 13.04 8.01 10.13
C SER A 202 14.45 7.42 10.27
N GLY A 203 15.48 8.29 10.37
CA GLY A 203 16.85 7.81 10.47
C GLY A 203 17.27 7.04 9.22
N GLY A 204 18.05 5.98 9.40
CA GLY A 204 18.38 5.04 8.34
C GLY A 204 17.12 4.44 7.74
N THR A 205 16.95 4.65 6.43
CA THR A 205 15.68 4.33 5.76
C THR A 205 15.91 3.66 4.42
N ILE A 206 15.24 2.52 4.21
CA ILE A 206 15.15 1.83 2.91
C ILE A 206 13.71 1.86 2.43
N ILE A 207 13.50 2.06 1.12
CA ILE A 207 12.23 1.78 0.44
C ILE A 207 12.49 0.71 -0.61
N LEU A 208 11.74 -0.39 -0.51
CA LEU A 208 11.72 -1.52 -1.44
C LEU A 208 10.38 -1.49 -2.20
N ASP A 209 10.44 -1.32 -3.52
CA ASP A 209 9.28 -1.32 -4.40
C ASP A 209 9.03 -2.73 -4.90
N HIS A 210 7.84 -3.26 -4.62
CA HIS A 210 7.39 -4.61 -5.00
C HIS A 210 6.65 -4.64 -6.35
N GLY A 211 6.57 -3.49 -7.00
CA GLY A 211 5.86 -3.33 -8.27
C GLY A 211 4.43 -2.81 -8.12
N TYR A 212 3.96 -2.20 -9.20
CA TYR A 212 2.57 -1.73 -9.37
C TYR A 212 2.06 -0.85 -8.23
N GLY A 213 2.95 0.00 -7.67
CA GLY A 213 2.65 0.95 -6.61
C GLY A 213 2.68 0.37 -5.19
N LEU A 214 2.99 -0.92 -5.01
CA LEU A 214 3.15 -1.54 -3.71
C LEU A 214 4.60 -1.42 -3.24
N SER A 215 4.83 -0.93 -2.03
CA SER A 215 6.18 -0.75 -1.48
C SER A 215 6.24 -0.98 0.03
N SER A 216 7.38 -1.50 0.50
CA SER A 216 7.79 -1.56 1.90
C SER A 216 8.74 -0.41 2.24
N SER A 217 8.70 0.07 3.46
CA SER A 217 9.66 1.05 4.01
C SER A 217 10.17 0.54 5.36
N PHE A 218 11.48 0.60 5.57
CA PHE A 218 12.18 0.12 6.75
C PHE A 218 12.90 1.31 7.39
N LEU A 219 12.58 1.63 8.65
CA LEU A 219 13.02 2.84 9.34
C LEU A 219 13.86 2.51 10.57
N HIS A 220 14.56 3.52 11.06
CA HIS A 220 15.40 3.51 12.26
C HIS A 220 16.62 2.60 12.17
N MET A 221 17.04 2.25 10.94
CA MET A 221 18.16 1.35 10.70
C MET A 221 19.50 1.95 11.15
N SER A 222 20.39 1.12 11.70
CA SER A 222 21.77 1.50 12.08
C SER A 222 22.74 1.31 10.93
N GLN A 223 22.41 0.45 9.97
CA GLN A 223 23.22 0.10 8.83
C GLN A 223 22.35 -0.16 7.61
N ILE A 224 22.83 0.25 6.45
CA ILE A 224 22.19 0.03 5.14
C ILE A 224 23.23 -0.63 4.25
N ASP A 225 22.96 -1.85 3.77
CA ASP A 225 23.87 -2.67 3.00
C ASP A 225 23.50 -2.74 1.51
N VAL A 226 22.44 -2.01 1.12
CA VAL A 226 21.90 -1.98 -0.24
C VAL A 226 21.94 -0.58 -0.82
N ARG A 227 21.82 -0.49 -2.15
CA ARG A 227 21.83 0.76 -2.91
C ARG A 227 20.57 0.89 -3.76
N VAL A 228 20.23 2.11 -4.11
CA VAL A 228 19.15 2.38 -5.07
C VAL A 228 19.43 1.69 -6.40
N GLY A 229 18.48 0.89 -6.86
CA GLY A 229 18.57 0.08 -8.07
C GLY A 229 18.85 -1.41 -7.81
N ASP A 230 19.28 -1.80 -6.61
CA ASP A 230 19.47 -3.21 -6.29
C ASP A 230 18.13 -3.94 -6.37
N VAL A 231 18.15 -5.13 -6.97
CA VAL A 231 17.04 -6.07 -7.04
C VAL A 231 17.24 -7.12 -5.97
N LEU A 232 16.27 -7.27 -5.10
CA LEU A 232 16.33 -8.16 -3.94
C LEU A 232 15.32 -9.29 -4.08
N GLU A 233 15.71 -10.46 -3.59
CA GLU A 233 14.83 -11.60 -3.39
C GLU A 233 14.38 -11.69 -1.93
N THR A 234 13.35 -12.48 -1.66
CA THR A 234 12.88 -12.73 -0.29
C THR A 234 14.01 -13.31 0.57
N GLY A 235 14.29 -12.68 1.71
CA GLY A 235 15.31 -13.12 2.66
C GLY A 235 16.68 -12.48 2.48
N ASP A 236 16.91 -11.69 1.43
CA ASP A 236 18.17 -10.95 1.26
C ASP A 236 18.37 -9.96 2.40
N ILE A 237 19.59 -9.86 2.92
CA ILE A 237 19.95 -8.91 3.97
C ILE A 237 20.03 -7.51 3.37
N MET A 238 19.27 -6.56 3.97
CA MET A 238 19.24 -5.17 3.54
C MET A 238 20.04 -4.24 4.45
N GLY A 239 20.33 -4.66 5.67
CA GLY A 239 21.03 -3.87 6.68
C GLY A 239 20.69 -4.35 8.09
N ALA A 240 20.72 -3.45 9.07
CA ALA A 240 20.54 -3.82 10.48
C ALA A 240 19.63 -2.84 11.25
N ILE A 241 18.91 -3.36 12.21
CA ILE A 241 18.08 -2.61 13.17
C ILE A 241 18.93 -1.60 13.94
N GLY A 242 18.37 -0.43 14.20
CA GLY A 242 18.97 0.62 14.99
C GLY A 242 17.99 1.37 15.86
N ALA A 243 18.38 2.60 16.22
CA ALA A 243 17.55 3.57 16.92
C ALA A 243 17.79 4.98 16.37
N THR A 244 18.04 5.08 15.07
CA THR A 244 18.34 6.34 14.38
C THR A 244 17.06 7.17 14.13
N GLY A 245 17.21 8.45 13.85
CA GLY A 245 16.07 9.36 13.70
C GLY A 245 15.31 9.57 15.01
N ARG A 246 13.97 9.62 14.94
CA ARG A 246 13.10 9.84 16.11
C ARG A 246 12.60 8.52 16.69
N ALA A 247 13.50 7.69 17.20
CA ALA A 247 13.20 6.45 17.90
C ALA A 247 13.41 6.60 19.41
N THR A 248 12.66 5.85 20.22
CA THR A 248 12.80 5.82 21.69
C THR A 248 13.68 4.67 22.18
N GLY A 249 14.05 3.76 21.31
CA GLY A 249 14.90 2.61 21.57
C GLY A 249 15.05 1.75 20.33
N PRO A 250 15.92 0.72 20.36
CA PRO A 250 16.17 -0.09 19.17
C PRO A 250 14.95 -0.88 18.72
N HIS A 251 14.53 -0.66 17.48
CA HIS A 251 13.44 -1.38 16.81
C HIS A 251 13.50 -1.18 15.31
N LEU A 252 12.89 -2.07 14.56
CA LEU A 252 12.54 -1.88 13.16
C LEU A 252 11.10 -1.37 13.08
N ASP A 253 10.87 -0.24 12.43
CA ASP A 253 9.55 0.22 12.00
C ASP A 253 9.37 -0.19 10.53
N TRP A 254 8.58 -1.24 10.29
CA TRP A 254 8.25 -1.73 8.96
C TRP A 254 6.87 -1.25 8.54
N ARG A 255 6.82 -0.57 7.39
CA ARG A 255 5.60 0.02 6.83
C ARG A 255 5.37 -0.46 5.41
N MET A 256 4.10 -0.60 5.04
CA MET A 256 3.73 -0.83 3.65
C MET A 256 2.77 0.24 3.13
N SER A 257 2.79 0.44 1.83
CA SER A 257 1.86 1.32 1.15
C SER A 257 1.61 0.85 -0.28
N TRP A 258 0.37 0.97 -0.71
CA TRP A 258 -0.04 0.88 -2.09
C TRP A 258 -0.36 2.29 -2.57
N PHE A 259 0.45 2.83 -3.49
CA PHE A 259 0.47 4.26 -3.81
C PHE A 259 0.55 5.13 -2.54
N ASN A 260 -0.47 5.98 -2.31
CA ASN A 260 -0.60 6.81 -1.11
C ASN A 260 -1.44 6.16 0.01
N GLN A 261 -2.02 4.98 -0.23
CA GLN A 261 -2.76 4.23 0.78
C GLN A 261 -1.80 3.46 1.68
N ARG A 262 -1.89 3.69 2.99
CA ARG A 262 -1.10 2.95 3.98
C ARG A 262 -1.80 1.64 4.29
N VAL A 263 -1.07 0.52 4.17
CA VAL A 263 -1.59 -0.82 4.47
C VAL A 263 -0.81 -1.44 5.62
N ASP A 264 -1.45 -2.34 6.34
CA ASP A 264 -0.89 -3.01 7.51
C ASP A 264 -0.06 -4.22 7.07
N PRO A 265 1.27 -4.20 7.24
CA PRO A 265 2.11 -5.32 6.84
C PRO A 265 1.84 -6.59 7.65
N GLN A 266 1.31 -6.49 8.88
CA GLN A 266 0.98 -7.66 9.71
C GLN A 266 -0.08 -8.58 9.09
N LEU A 267 -0.94 -8.04 8.23
CA LEU A 267 -1.97 -8.82 7.54
C LEU A 267 -1.41 -9.68 6.38
N LEU A 268 -0.17 -9.44 5.99
CA LEU A 268 0.47 -10.09 4.84
C LEU A 268 1.54 -11.12 5.22
N VAL A 269 1.75 -11.32 6.50
CA VAL A 269 2.75 -12.26 7.04
C VAL A 269 2.10 -13.29 7.96
N PRO A 270 2.69 -14.48 8.14
CA PRO A 270 2.23 -15.44 9.13
C PRO A 270 2.34 -14.85 10.55
N PRO A 271 1.67 -15.45 11.56
CA PRO A 271 1.88 -15.08 12.95
C PRO A 271 3.38 -15.02 13.29
N MET A 272 3.75 -14.05 14.14
CA MET A 272 5.13 -13.91 14.61
C MET A 272 5.56 -15.19 15.33
N PRO A 273 6.68 -15.82 14.95
CA PRO A 273 7.18 -17.05 15.56
C PRO A 273 7.66 -16.84 17.01
#